data_5c3e1efefa4b5e14d96237e77876107e
#
_entry.id   5c3e1efefa4b5e14d96237e77876107e
#
_cell.length_a   1.000
_cell.length_b   1.000
_cell.length_c   1.000
_cell.angle_alpha   90.00
_cell.angle_beta   90.00
_cell.angle_gamma   90.00
#
_symmetry.space_group_name_H-M   'P 1'
#
loop_
_entity.id
_entity.type
_entity.pdbx_description
1 polymer ?
#
loop_
_entity_poly.entity_id
_entity_poly.type
_entity_poly.pdbx_seq_one_letter_code
_entity_poly.pdbx_strand_id
1 'polypeptide(L)'
;IIREIEEIRDKVPGFTGVISDLGGPTANMYRIACKSPEIESACRKPSCVFPGICPNLNTDHSSLIQLYRSARALPGVKKILIASGLRYDLAVESPEYVKELVTHHVGGYLKIAPEHTEEGPLNQMMKPGIGSYDKFKRMFEKYTKEAGKEQYLIPYFIAAHPGTTDEDMMNLALWLKGNGFRADQVQAFYPSPMATATAMYHSGKNPLRKVTYKSDGVTIVKSEAQRRLHKAFLRYHDPKGWPMLREALERMGRSDLIGSGKDQLIPLHQPATDTYQSARRKNSTPAGSHKVGKNTKTTLIQTQHTGLPPRGSDGSKPWDKREEAKAAAMARNKQAAKERIDAAKGKGPKPAKRKPVVPR
;
A
#
# COMPACT_ATOMS: atom_id res chain seq x y z
N ILE A 1 -11.61 19.54 8.00
CA ILE A 1 -10.42 18.70 8.32
C ILE A 1 -9.79 19.14 9.64
N ILE A 2 -9.37 20.41 9.81
CA ILE A 2 -8.76 20.89 11.08
C ILE A 2 -9.72 20.66 12.25
N ARG A 3 -10.98 21.09 12.11
CA ARG A 3 -12.03 20.86 13.12
C ARG A 3 -12.20 19.37 13.48
N GLU A 4 -12.17 18.48 12.49
CA GLU A 4 -12.26 17.02 12.74
C GLU A 4 -11.07 16.51 13.55
N ILE A 5 -9.86 16.99 13.29
CA ILE A 5 -8.68 16.63 14.08
C ILE A 5 -8.83 17.13 15.52
N GLU A 6 -9.33 18.35 15.73
CA GLU A 6 -9.62 18.90 17.05
C GLU A 6 -10.71 18.09 17.77
N GLU A 7 -11.77 17.71 17.08
CA GLU A 7 -12.83 16.84 17.64
C GLU A 7 -12.28 15.45 18.02
N ILE A 8 -11.40 14.85 17.20
CA ILE A 8 -10.74 13.58 17.54
C ILE A 8 -9.87 13.75 18.78
N ARG A 9 -9.08 14.81 18.83
CA ARG A 9 -8.21 15.12 19.97
C ARG A 9 -9.02 15.25 21.27
N ASP A 10 -10.13 15.96 21.22
CA ASP A 10 -10.88 16.37 22.40
C ASP A 10 -11.90 15.31 22.85
N LYS A 11 -12.46 14.53 21.90
CA LYS A 11 -13.57 13.61 22.17
C LYS A 11 -13.17 12.14 22.23
N VAL A 12 -12.03 11.74 21.64
CA VAL A 12 -11.62 10.33 21.62
C VAL A 12 -10.84 9.97 22.89
N PRO A 13 -11.39 9.12 23.76
CA PRO A 13 -10.71 8.70 24.98
C PRO A 13 -9.39 8.00 24.67
N GLY A 14 -8.32 8.42 25.32
CA GLY A 14 -6.98 7.83 25.13
C GLY A 14 -6.27 8.25 23.85
N PHE A 15 -6.67 9.36 23.24
CA PHE A 15 -5.95 9.92 22.09
C PHE A 15 -4.48 10.14 22.43
N THR A 16 -3.59 9.58 21.61
CA THR A 16 -2.15 9.59 21.85
C THR A 16 -1.41 10.76 21.22
N GLY A 17 -2.13 11.62 20.51
CA GLY A 17 -1.56 12.71 19.70
C GLY A 17 -1.16 12.28 18.28
N VAL A 18 -1.50 11.06 17.86
CA VAL A 18 -1.13 10.54 16.53
C VAL A 18 -2.37 10.36 15.67
N ILE A 19 -2.40 11.06 14.53
CA ILE A 19 -3.32 10.80 13.43
C ILE A 19 -2.61 9.82 12.48
N SER A 20 -3.18 8.64 12.33
CA SER A 20 -2.57 7.54 11.57
C SER A 20 -2.66 7.71 10.06
N ASP A 21 -3.62 8.47 9.59
CA ASP A 21 -3.78 8.80 8.17
C ASP A 21 -4.60 10.07 8.00
N LEU A 22 -3.98 11.11 7.47
CA LEU A 22 -4.64 12.34 7.02
C LEU A 22 -4.67 12.34 5.49
N GLY A 23 -5.41 11.42 4.94
CA GLY A 23 -5.50 11.22 3.51
C GLY A 23 -6.83 10.65 3.10
N GLY A 24 -6.85 10.11 1.93
CA GLY A 24 -7.97 9.43 1.31
C GLY A 24 -7.44 8.51 0.20
N PRO A 25 -8.29 7.94 -0.65
CA PRO A 25 -7.87 7.03 -1.72
C PRO A 25 -6.78 7.59 -2.62
N THR A 26 -6.66 8.93 -2.68
CA THR A 26 -5.60 9.64 -3.40
C THR A 26 -5.20 10.87 -2.60
N ALA A 27 -4.30 10.68 -1.65
CA ALA A 27 -3.98 11.68 -0.62
C ALA A 27 -3.57 13.06 -1.15
N ASN A 28 -2.89 13.13 -2.29
CA ASN A 28 -2.39 14.38 -2.86
C ASN A 28 -3.29 14.98 -3.95
N MET A 29 -4.57 14.66 -3.98
CA MET A 29 -5.55 15.30 -4.87
C MET A 29 -6.33 16.46 -4.20
N TYR A 30 -5.96 16.84 -3.00
CA TYR A 30 -6.61 17.93 -2.29
C TYR A 30 -6.52 19.24 -3.06
N ARG A 31 -7.67 19.80 -3.44
CA ARG A 31 -7.83 21.03 -4.27
C ARG A 31 -7.12 20.99 -5.64
N ILE A 32 -6.78 19.81 -6.13
CA ILE A 32 -6.32 19.64 -7.50
C ILE A 32 -7.54 19.52 -8.41
N ALA A 33 -7.69 20.48 -9.30
CA ALA A 33 -8.81 20.60 -10.22
C ALA A 33 -8.37 21.24 -11.54
N CYS A 34 -9.27 21.40 -12.49
CA CYS A 34 -9.02 22.19 -13.67
C CYS A 34 -8.77 23.65 -13.30
N LYS A 35 -7.88 24.35 -14.01
CA LYS A 35 -7.55 25.76 -13.78
C LYS A 35 -8.72 26.72 -14.07
N SER A 36 -9.66 26.31 -14.93
CA SER A 36 -10.81 27.12 -15.34
C SER A 36 -12.09 26.27 -15.34
N PRO A 37 -13.16 26.72 -14.65
CA PRO A 37 -14.47 26.08 -14.69
C PRO A 37 -15.08 26.03 -16.10
N GLU A 38 -14.82 27.04 -16.94
CA GLU A 38 -15.31 27.11 -18.32
C GLU A 38 -14.66 26.01 -19.15
N ILE A 39 -13.34 25.81 -19.02
CA ILE A 39 -12.63 24.72 -19.69
C ILE A 39 -13.13 23.37 -19.19
N GLU A 40 -13.34 23.22 -17.87
CA GLU A 40 -13.82 21.98 -17.25
C GLU A 40 -15.20 21.60 -17.79
N SER A 41 -16.14 22.55 -17.85
CA SER A 41 -17.51 22.31 -18.33
C SER A 41 -17.57 21.83 -19.79
N ALA A 42 -16.68 22.32 -20.63
CA ALA A 42 -16.58 21.96 -22.05
C ALA A 42 -15.70 20.72 -22.30
N CYS A 43 -14.91 20.29 -21.31
CA CYS A 43 -13.93 19.22 -21.46
C CYS A 43 -14.61 17.86 -21.69
N ARG A 44 -14.07 17.08 -22.61
CA ARG A 44 -14.49 15.69 -22.89
C ARG A 44 -13.34 14.68 -22.79
N LYS A 45 -12.19 15.09 -22.23
CA LYS A 45 -11.04 14.21 -22.03
C LYS A 45 -11.34 13.23 -20.91
N PRO A 46 -11.07 11.92 -21.09
CA PRO A 46 -11.35 10.91 -20.09
C PRO A 46 -10.36 10.96 -18.90
N SER A 47 -9.21 11.61 -19.07
CA SER A 47 -8.18 11.72 -18.03
C SER A 47 -7.42 13.04 -18.12
N CYS A 48 -7.10 13.60 -16.95
CA CYS A 48 -6.23 14.79 -16.84
C CYS A 48 -4.74 14.43 -16.67
N VAL A 49 -4.43 13.14 -16.56
CA VAL A 49 -3.05 12.67 -16.25
C VAL A 49 -2.53 11.65 -17.26
N PHE A 50 -3.35 11.27 -18.24
CA PHE A 50 -2.97 10.30 -19.26
C PHE A 50 -3.38 10.78 -20.68
N PRO A 51 -2.49 10.60 -21.70
CA PRO A 51 -1.13 9.99 -21.66
C PRO A 51 -0.08 10.87 -20.95
N GLY A 52 -0.37 12.11 -20.71
CA GLY A 52 0.43 13.07 -19.97
C GLY A 52 -0.44 14.02 -19.15
N ILE A 53 0.17 14.76 -18.26
CA ILE A 53 -0.53 15.74 -17.41
C ILE A 53 -1.11 16.84 -18.32
N CYS A 54 -2.42 17.07 -18.15
CA CYS A 54 -3.12 18.12 -18.90
C CYS A 54 -2.58 19.50 -18.51
N PRO A 55 -2.24 20.39 -19.47
CA PRO A 55 -1.76 21.74 -19.15
C PRO A 55 -2.77 22.59 -18.34
N ASN A 56 -4.07 22.24 -18.44
CA ASN A 56 -5.12 22.90 -17.68
C ASN A 56 -5.36 22.28 -16.29
N LEU A 57 -4.67 21.21 -15.92
CA LEU A 57 -4.73 20.69 -14.57
C LEU A 57 -3.88 21.55 -13.65
N ASN A 58 -4.45 22.01 -12.55
CA ASN A 58 -3.68 22.60 -11.47
C ASN A 58 -2.92 21.48 -10.73
N THR A 59 -1.60 21.57 -10.71
CA THR A 59 -0.73 20.60 -10.03
C THR A 59 -0.07 21.21 -8.78
N ASP A 60 -0.53 22.37 -8.35
CA ASP A 60 0.00 23.06 -7.16
C ASP A 60 -0.47 22.34 -5.88
N HIS A 61 0.49 21.87 -5.09
CA HIS A 61 0.27 21.24 -3.80
C HIS A 61 0.38 22.21 -2.60
N SER A 62 0.56 23.49 -2.83
CA SER A 62 0.76 24.49 -1.75
C SER A 62 -0.36 24.46 -0.71
N SER A 63 -1.62 24.36 -1.15
CA SER A 63 -2.77 24.26 -0.24
C SER A 63 -2.73 23.00 0.64
N LEU A 64 -2.25 21.87 0.11
CA LEU A 64 -2.11 20.62 0.85
C LEU A 64 -0.95 20.70 1.85
N ILE A 65 0.18 21.26 1.44
CA ILE A 65 1.34 21.49 2.32
C ILE A 65 0.93 22.37 3.49
N GLN A 66 0.19 23.46 3.23
CA GLN A 66 -0.32 24.35 4.28
C GLN A 66 -1.28 23.62 5.23
N LEU A 67 -2.19 22.79 4.71
CA LEU A 67 -3.07 21.95 5.52
C LEU A 67 -2.27 21.04 6.46
N TYR A 68 -1.26 20.36 5.92
CA TYR A 68 -0.40 19.47 6.71
C TYR A 68 0.34 20.22 7.81
N ARG A 69 0.90 21.38 7.50
CA ARG A 69 1.60 22.24 8.47
C ARG A 69 0.64 22.73 9.56
N SER A 70 -0.55 23.19 9.18
CA SER A 70 -1.58 23.61 10.13
C SER A 70 -2.03 22.47 11.04
N ALA A 71 -2.28 21.29 10.49
CA ALA A 71 -2.66 20.12 11.27
C ALA A 71 -1.58 19.68 12.28
N ARG A 72 -0.31 19.76 11.88
CA ARG A 72 0.82 19.44 12.78
C ARG A 72 1.01 20.47 13.91
N ALA A 73 0.60 21.71 13.67
CA ALA A 73 0.74 22.79 14.64
C ALA A 73 -0.36 22.79 15.72
N LEU A 74 -1.39 21.97 15.59
CA LEU A 74 -2.47 21.89 16.58
C LEU A 74 -1.95 21.40 17.94
N PRO A 75 -2.28 22.08 19.04
CA PRO A 75 -1.92 21.64 20.39
C PRO A 75 -2.41 20.21 20.64
N GLY A 76 -1.57 19.38 21.26
CA GLY A 76 -1.90 17.98 21.56
C GLY A 76 -1.73 17.00 20.39
N VAL A 77 -1.48 17.49 19.17
CA VAL A 77 -1.13 16.67 18.02
C VAL A 77 0.39 16.51 17.96
N LYS A 78 0.87 15.28 18.02
CA LYS A 78 2.30 14.95 17.98
C LYS A 78 2.76 14.52 16.59
N LYS A 79 1.88 13.84 15.85
CA LYS A 79 2.24 13.26 14.56
C LYS A 79 1.01 13.12 13.67
N ILE A 80 1.17 13.55 12.42
CA ILE A 80 0.22 13.32 11.33
C ILE A 80 0.89 12.44 10.30
N LEU A 81 0.31 11.29 10.01
CA LEU A 81 0.82 10.36 9.01
C LEU A 81 -0.06 10.35 7.78
N ILE A 82 0.54 9.97 6.66
CA ILE A 82 -0.13 9.66 5.40
C ILE A 82 0.14 8.18 5.12
N ALA A 83 -0.88 7.36 5.29
CA ALA A 83 -0.83 5.92 5.04
C ALA A 83 -1.59 5.52 3.78
N SER A 84 -2.45 6.40 3.28
CA SER A 84 -3.17 6.26 2.02
C SER A 84 -2.24 6.39 0.81
N GLY A 85 -2.63 5.76 -0.29
CA GLY A 85 -1.92 5.90 -1.56
C GLY A 85 -1.93 7.33 -2.09
N LEU A 86 -0.93 7.67 -2.88
CA LEU A 86 -0.84 8.97 -3.52
C LEU A 86 -0.60 8.84 -5.03
N ARG A 87 -0.92 9.90 -5.77
CA ARG A 87 -0.58 10.08 -7.17
C ARG A 87 0.88 10.53 -7.25
N TYR A 88 1.79 9.58 -7.35
CA TYR A 88 3.22 9.84 -7.46
C TYR A 88 3.57 10.60 -8.75
N ASP A 89 2.80 10.38 -9.82
CA ASP A 89 2.90 11.09 -11.09
C ASP A 89 2.63 12.59 -10.98
N LEU A 90 1.73 13.01 -10.10
CA LEU A 90 1.51 14.42 -9.78
C LEU A 90 2.50 14.92 -8.72
N ALA A 91 2.87 14.09 -7.77
CA ALA A 91 3.81 14.46 -6.71
C ALA A 91 5.19 14.85 -7.24
N VAL A 92 5.65 14.21 -8.34
CA VAL A 92 6.94 14.56 -8.98
C VAL A 92 6.98 15.95 -9.58
N GLU A 93 5.82 16.58 -9.80
CA GLU A 93 5.73 17.98 -10.26
C GLU A 93 5.88 18.99 -9.11
N SER A 94 5.85 18.52 -7.85
CA SER A 94 5.98 19.35 -6.65
C SER A 94 7.05 18.79 -5.70
N PRO A 95 8.34 19.11 -5.93
CA PRO A 95 9.43 18.67 -5.07
C PRO A 95 9.27 19.07 -3.59
N GLU A 96 8.70 20.26 -3.34
CA GLU A 96 8.41 20.73 -1.98
C GLU A 96 7.40 19.81 -1.28
N TYR A 97 6.36 19.38 -1.98
CA TYR A 97 5.40 18.43 -1.44
C TYR A 97 6.05 17.09 -1.05
N VAL A 98 6.89 16.53 -1.94
CA VAL A 98 7.57 15.27 -1.64
C VAL A 98 8.51 15.43 -0.45
N LYS A 99 9.21 16.55 -0.34
CA LYS A 99 10.07 16.86 0.81
C LYS A 99 9.26 16.98 2.11
N GLU A 100 8.15 17.71 2.12
CA GLU A 100 7.24 17.85 3.27
C GLU A 100 6.72 16.45 3.71
N LEU A 101 6.21 15.67 2.74
CA LEU A 101 5.68 14.33 2.96
C LEU A 101 6.71 13.42 3.64
N VAL A 102 7.90 13.30 3.06
CA VAL A 102 8.98 12.44 3.54
C VAL A 102 9.46 12.89 4.92
N THR A 103 9.64 14.21 5.10
CA THR A 103 10.19 14.75 6.34
C THR A 103 9.23 14.60 7.51
N HIS A 104 7.92 14.71 7.30
CA HIS A 104 6.98 14.84 8.41
C HIS A 104 5.88 13.77 8.45
N HIS A 105 5.50 13.18 7.32
CA HIS A 105 4.25 12.43 7.21
C HIS A 105 4.42 10.94 6.90
N VAL A 106 5.62 10.47 6.56
CA VAL A 106 5.91 9.05 6.35
C VAL A 106 6.44 8.43 7.64
N GLY A 107 5.77 7.39 8.08
CA GLY A 107 6.07 6.68 9.32
C GLY A 107 7.05 5.50 9.19
N GLY A 108 7.81 5.43 8.09
CA GLY A 108 8.72 4.33 7.74
C GLY A 108 8.38 3.72 6.37
N TYR A 109 7.12 3.70 6.00
CA TYR A 109 6.65 3.11 4.74
C TYR A 109 5.66 4.01 4.05
N LEU A 110 5.84 4.14 2.73
CA LEU A 110 4.91 4.84 1.87
C LEU A 110 4.40 3.87 0.80
N LYS A 111 3.08 3.70 0.73
CA LYS A 111 2.42 2.89 -0.27
C LYS A 111 2.18 3.69 -1.53
N ILE A 112 2.54 3.13 -2.67
CA ILE A 112 2.26 3.69 -3.99
C ILE A 112 1.84 2.60 -4.95
N ALA A 113 1.10 2.96 -5.99
CA ALA A 113 0.47 1.99 -6.88
C ALA A 113 0.90 2.24 -8.34
N PRO A 114 2.11 1.83 -8.76
CA PRO A 114 2.50 1.83 -10.16
C PRO A 114 1.64 0.86 -10.98
N GLU A 115 1.13 -0.20 -10.38
CA GLU A 115 0.25 -1.24 -10.93
C GLU A 115 0.92 -2.17 -11.94
N HIS A 116 1.73 -1.68 -12.86
CA HIS A 116 2.47 -2.43 -13.85
C HIS A 116 3.73 -1.69 -14.30
N THR A 117 4.61 -2.37 -15.04
CA THR A 117 5.80 -1.78 -15.69
C THR A 117 5.61 -1.58 -17.18
N GLU A 118 4.76 -2.40 -17.80
CA GLU A 118 4.58 -2.46 -19.24
C GLU A 118 3.51 -1.47 -19.71
N GLU A 119 3.74 -0.85 -20.87
CA GLU A 119 2.85 0.17 -21.43
C GLU A 119 1.47 -0.38 -21.80
N GLY A 120 1.38 -1.62 -22.29
CA GLY A 120 0.12 -2.24 -22.66
C GLY A 120 -0.91 -2.19 -21.54
N PRO A 121 -0.66 -2.81 -20.39
CA PRO A 121 -1.53 -2.74 -19.21
C PRO A 121 -1.73 -1.32 -18.69
N LEU A 122 -0.66 -0.50 -18.61
CA LEU A 122 -0.74 0.87 -18.10
C LEU A 122 -1.64 1.76 -18.96
N ASN A 123 -1.60 1.61 -20.28
CA ASN A 123 -2.48 2.31 -21.21
C ASN A 123 -3.95 1.96 -20.99
N GLN A 124 -4.28 0.69 -20.71
CA GLN A 124 -5.65 0.29 -20.37
C GLN A 124 -6.12 0.86 -19.03
N MET A 125 -5.20 1.07 -18.11
CA MET A 125 -5.46 1.69 -16.80
C MET A 125 -5.47 3.21 -16.86
N MET A 126 -5.13 3.83 -17.99
CA MET A 126 -4.86 5.28 -18.14
C MET A 126 -3.85 5.77 -17.09
N LYS A 127 -2.81 5.00 -16.84
CA LYS A 127 -1.72 5.36 -15.95
C LYS A 127 -0.47 5.78 -16.73
N PRO A 128 0.35 6.68 -16.18
CA PRO A 128 1.63 7.03 -16.78
C PRO A 128 2.57 5.82 -16.78
N GLY A 129 3.55 5.84 -17.69
CA GLY A 129 4.59 4.83 -17.75
C GLY A 129 5.43 4.77 -16.47
N ILE A 130 6.15 3.67 -16.31
CA ILE A 130 6.97 3.38 -15.10
C ILE A 130 8.03 4.46 -14.81
N GLY A 131 8.45 5.23 -15.80
CA GLY A 131 9.42 6.31 -15.63
C GLY A 131 8.99 7.37 -14.61
N SER A 132 7.69 7.63 -14.45
CA SER A 132 7.18 8.52 -13.40
C SER A 132 7.42 7.94 -12.00
N TYR A 133 7.30 6.63 -11.84
CA TYR A 133 7.63 5.93 -10.60
C TYR A 133 9.13 6.05 -10.29
N ASP A 134 9.99 5.83 -11.28
CA ASP A 134 11.44 5.93 -11.09
C ASP A 134 11.87 7.35 -10.70
N LYS A 135 11.25 8.37 -11.31
CA LYS A 135 11.46 9.78 -10.91
C LYS A 135 11.06 10.01 -9.46
N PHE A 136 9.88 9.54 -9.06
CA PHE A 136 9.39 9.64 -7.68
C PHE A 136 10.31 8.89 -6.70
N LYS A 137 10.71 7.67 -7.02
CA LYS A 137 11.61 6.86 -6.19
C LYS A 137 12.91 7.59 -5.90
N ARG A 138 13.56 8.16 -6.93
CA ARG A 138 14.78 8.96 -6.75
C ARG A 138 14.58 10.18 -5.83
N MET A 139 13.45 10.88 -5.99
CA MET A 139 13.12 12.02 -5.12
C MET A 139 12.87 11.57 -3.67
N PHE A 140 12.13 10.48 -3.49
CA PHE A 140 11.84 9.90 -2.19
C PHE A 140 13.14 9.49 -1.46
N GLU A 141 14.01 8.75 -2.11
CA GLU A 141 15.31 8.32 -1.56
C GLU A 141 16.19 9.52 -1.20
N LYS A 142 16.25 10.55 -2.07
CA LYS A 142 16.98 11.78 -1.81
C LYS A 142 16.50 12.46 -0.54
N TYR A 143 15.19 12.72 -0.41
CA TYR A 143 14.65 13.44 0.74
C TYR A 143 14.61 12.59 2.02
N THR A 144 14.49 11.28 1.91
CA THR A 144 14.67 10.34 3.03
C THR A 144 16.07 10.46 3.62
N LYS A 145 17.10 10.49 2.75
CA LYS A 145 18.48 10.67 3.16
C LYS A 145 18.71 12.05 3.79
N GLU A 146 18.19 13.11 3.16
CA GLU A 146 18.27 14.49 3.72
C GLU A 146 17.59 14.61 5.09
N ALA A 147 16.47 13.89 5.29
CA ALA A 147 15.75 13.87 6.57
C ALA A 147 16.41 12.99 7.64
N GLY A 148 17.47 12.26 7.33
CA GLY A 148 18.16 11.35 8.26
C GLY A 148 17.26 10.19 8.72
N LYS A 149 16.32 9.74 7.89
CA LYS A 149 15.34 8.72 8.24
C LYS A 149 15.59 7.42 7.48
N GLU A 150 15.05 6.34 8.00
CA GLU A 150 14.95 5.05 7.32
C GLU A 150 13.51 4.84 6.88
N GLN A 151 13.26 4.99 5.57
CA GLN A 151 11.94 4.91 4.97
C GLN A 151 11.98 4.12 3.67
N TYR A 152 10.88 3.44 3.34
CA TYR A 152 10.79 2.54 2.20
C TYR A 152 9.51 2.76 1.41
N LEU A 153 9.62 2.65 0.07
CA LEU A 153 8.46 2.58 -0.82
C LEU A 153 7.93 1.16 -0.86
N ILE A 154 6.60 1.04 -0.85
CA ILE A 154 5.90 -0.22 -1.04
C ILE A 154 5.05 -0.11 -2.30
N PRO A 155 5.60 -0.49 -3.47
CA PRO A 155 4.85 -0.44 -4.70
C PRO A 155 3.85 -1.61 -4.80
N TYR A 156 2.64 -1.30 -5.21
CA TYR A 156 1.60 -2.27 -5.50
C TYR A 156 1.52 -2.54 -7.00
N PHE A 157 1.44 -3.82 -7.35
CA PHE A 157 1.28 -4.31 -8.70
C PHE A 157 0.06 -5.22 -8.79
N ILE A 158 -0.59 -5.21 -9.94
CA ILE A 158 -1.81 -5.98 -10.18
C ILE A 158 -1.57 -7.06 -11.25
N ALA A 159 -2.01 -8.28 -10.97
CA ALA A 159 -1.99 -9.38 -11.92
C ALA A 159 -3.30 -9.44 -12.71
N ALA A 160 -3.24 -9.91 -13.95
CA ALA A 160 -4.40 -10.25 -14.77
C ALA A 160 -5.39 -9.08 -15.00
N HIS A 161 -4.91 -7.84 -15.03
CA HIS A 161 -5.72 -6.71 -15.48
C HIS A 161 -6.04 -6.87 -16.98
N PRO A 162 -7.23 -6.43 -17.45
CA PRO A 162 -7.49 -6.36 -18.90
C PRO A 162 -6.34 -5.66 -19.64
N GLY A 163 -5.90 -6.27 -20.75
CA GLY A 163 -4.76 -5.81 -21.53
C GLY A 163 -3.41 -6.37 -21.09
N THR A 164 -3.35 -7.26 -20.09
CA THR A 164 -2.11 -7.87 -19.61
C THR A 164 -1.88 -9.24 -20.25
N THR A 165 -0.72 -9.46 -20.84
CA THR A 165 -0.27 -10.74 -21.40
C THR A 165 0.63 -11.51 -20.45
N ASP A 166 0.93 -12.78 -20.76
CA ASP A 166 1.91 -13.57 -20.01
C ASP A 166 3.32 -12.94 -20.10
N GLU A 167 3.65 -12.34 -21.26
CA GLU A 167 4.92 -11.64 -21.47
C GLU A 167 5.04 -10.38 -20.62
N ASP A 168 3.98 -9.58 -20.54
CA ASP A 168 3.95 -8.40 -19.66
C ASP A 168 4.23 -8.80 -18.21
N MET A 169 3.65 -9.90 -17.74
CA MET A 169 3.84 -10.39 -16.39
C MET A 169 5.26 -10.94 -16.16
N MET A 170 5.85 -11.58 -17.15
CA MET A 170 7.23 -12.02 -17.13
C MET A 170 8.18 -10.82 -17.02
N ASN A 171 7.97 -9.79 -17.84
CA ASN A 171 8.79 -8.57 -17.84
C ASN A 171 8.66 -7.85 -16.48
N LEU A 172 7.45 -7.76 -15.92
CA LEU A 172 7.25 -7.23 -14.57
C LEU A 172 8.01 -8.05 -13.52
N ALA A 173 8.02 -9.38 -13.61
CA ALA A 173 8.76 -10.23 -12.69
C ALA A 173 10.28 -10.01 -12.78
N LEU A 174 10.82 -9.83 -14.00
CA LEU A 174 12.22 -9.48 -14.22
C LEU A 174 12.57 -8.11 -13.62
N TRP A 175 11.69 -7.12 -13.81
CA TRP A 175 11.85 -5.80 -13.21
C TRP A 175 11.85 -5.88 -11.67
N LEU A 176 10.91 -6.64 -11.08
CA LEU A 176 10.86 -6.87 -9.63
C LEU A 176 12.17 -7.48 -9.12
N LYS A 177 12.68 -8.52 -9.81
CA LYS A 177 13.93 -9.17 -9.45
C LYS A 177 15.11 -8.22 -9.57
N GLY A 178 15.22 -7.48 -10.67
CA GLY A 178 16.28 -6.49 -10.91
C GLY A 178 16.32 -5.38 -9.86
N ASN A 179 15.16 -4.99 -9.33
CA ASN A 179 15.03 -4.01 -8.24
C ASN A 179 15.11 -4.65 -6.82
N GLY A 180 15.40 -5.94 -6.71
CA GLY A 180 15.46 -6.63 -5.41
C GLY A 180 14.12 -6.70 -4.67
N PHE A 181 13.00 -6.59 -5.41
CA PHE A 181 11.68 -6.49 -4.83
C PHE A 181 10.99 -7.86 -4.75
N ARG A 182 10.41 -8.18 -3.61
CA ARG A 182 9.64 -9.42 -3.38
C ARG A 182 8.26 -9.07 -2.87
N ALA A 183 7.24 -9.43 -3.64
CA ALA A 183 5.84 -9.20 -3.27
C ALA A 183 5.33 -10.37 -2.40
N ASP A 184 5.07 -10.11 -1.14
CA ASP A 184 4.46 -11.11 -0.24
C ASP A 184 2.96 -11.27 -0.50
N GLN A 185 2.30 -10.15 -0.76
CA GLN A 185 0.89 -10.11 -1.10
C GLN A 185 0.72 -9.59 -2.51
N VAL A 186 0.03 -10.34 -3.34
CA VAL A 186 -0.26 -9.98 -4.72
C VAL A 186 -1.77 -9.89 -4.91
N GLN A 187 -2.19 -8.88 -5.65
CA GLN A 187 -3.57 -8.70 -6.04
C GLN A 187 -3.75 -9.12 -7.50
N ALA A 188 -4.87 -9.76 -7.81
CA ALA A 188 -5.29 -9.96 -9.18
C ALA A 188 -6.51 -9.09 -9.44
N PHE A 189 -6.63 -8.61 -10.65
CA PHE A 189 -7.82 -7.91 -11.08
C PHE A 189 -9.08 -8.73 -10.75
N TYR A 190 -10.04 -8.04 -10.17
CA TYR A 190 -11.37 -8.58 -9.91
C TYR A 190 -12.42 -7.60 -10.46
N PRO A 191 -13.34 -8.06 -11.31
CA PRO A 191 -14.39 -7.20 -11.86
C PRO A 191 -15.26 -6.63 -10.73
N SER A 192 -15.27 -5.32 -10.56
CA SER A 192 -16.13 -4.62 -9.61
C SER A 192 -17.13 -3.73 -10.35
N PRO A 193 -18.34 -3.53 -9.82
CA PRO A 193 -19.33 -2.68 -10.45
C PRO A 193 -18.79 -1.29 -10.75
N MET A 194 -19.26 -0.68 -11.83
CA MET A 194 -18.97 0.70 -12.26
C MET A 194 -17.50 0.99 -12.60
N ALA A 195 -16.61 0.00 -12.63
CA ALA A 195 -15.24 0.18 -13.06
C ALA A 195 -15.10 -0.03 -14.58
N THR A 196 -14.38 0.86 -15.26
CA THR A 196 -14.12 0.76 -16.70
C THR A 196 -13.42 -0.55 -17.08
N ALA A 197 -12.50 -1.01 -16.24
CA ALA A 197 -11.82 -2.30 -16.43
C ALA A 197 -12.79 -3.49 -16.39
N THR A 198 -13.90 -3.39 -15.65
CA THR A 198 -14.95 -4.42 -15.64
C THR A 198 -15.67 -4.48 -16.98
N ALA A 199 -15.96 -3.33 -17.59
CA ALA A 199 -16.52 -3.27 -18.93
C ALA A 199 -15.57 -3.88 -19.96
N MET A 200 -14.27 -3.61 -19.88
CA MET A 200 -13.24 -4.27 -20.71
C MET A 200 -13.24 -5.78 -20.50
N TYR A 201 -13.27 -6.23 -19.25
CA TYR A 201 -13.24 -7.65 -18.90
C TYR A 201 -14.38 -8.45 -19.50
N HIS A 202 -15.59 -7.90 -19.49
CA HIS A 202 -16.77 -8.58 -20.02
C HIS A 202 -16.91 -8.45 -21.53
N SER A 203 -16.63 -7.26 -22.09
CA SER A 203 -16.82 -6.99 -23.53
C SER A 203 -15.63 -7.40 -24.39
N GLY A 204 -14.42 -7.48 -23.82
CA GLY A 204 -13.18 -7.62 -24.60
C GLY A 204 -12.84 -6.39 -25.44
N LYS A 205 -13.45 -5.24 -25.15
CA LYS A 205 -13.25 -3.97 -25.87
C LYS A 205 -12.93 -2.86 -24.89
N ASN A 206 -12.22 -1.83 -25.37
CA ASN A 206 -11.93 -0.66 -24.56
C ASN A 206 -13.09 0.36 -24.66
N PRO A 207 -13.91 0.56 -23.60
CA PRO A 207 -15.06 1.46 -23.61
C PRO A 207 -14.69 2.94 -23.53
N LEU A 208 -13.42 3.28 -23.30
CA LEU A 208 -12.95 4.67 -23.32
C LEU A 208 -12.85 5.25 -24.72
N ARG A 209 -13.04 4.41 -25.74
CA ARG A 209 -13.11 4.79 -27.16
C ARG A 209 -14.46 4.38 -27.72
N LYS A 210 -14.83 4.94 -28.88
CA LYS A 210 -16.04 4.48 -29.59
C LYS A 210 -15.90 2.99 -29.92
N VAL A 211 -16.76 2.18 -29.31
CA VAL A 211 -16.78 0.73 -29.54
C VAL A 211 -17.59 0.41 -30.79
N THR A 212 -17.00 -0.34 -31.70
CA THR A 212 -17.63 -0.87 -32.93
C THR A 212 -17.23 -2.34 -33.06
N TYR A 213 -17.86 -3.04 -34.00
CA TYR A 213 -17.48 -4.43 -34.35
C TYR A 213 -16.02 -4.53 -34.82
N LYS A 214 -15.49 -3.46 -35.43
CA LYS A 214 -14.09 -3.38 -35.90
C LYS A 214 -13.10 -2.89 -34.89
N SER A 215 -13.51 -2.55 -33.67
CA SER A 215 -12.59 -2.12 -32.61
C SER A 215 -11.66 -3.24 -32.20
N ASP A 216 -10.40 -2.91 -31.93
CA ASP A 216 -9.41 -3.86 -31.46
C ASP A 216 -9.88 -4.56 -30.19
N GLY A 217 -9.48 -5.84 -30.06
CA GLY A 217 -9.72 -6.62 -28.85
C GLY A 217 -8.80 -6.20 -27.74
N VAL A 218 -9.28 -6.30 -26.51
CA VAL A 218 -8.46 -6.21 -25.29
C VAL A 218 -8.21 -7.63 -24.78
N THR A 219 -6.96 -7.99 -24.55
CA THR A 219 -6.59 -9.28 -23.96
C THR A 219 -7.22 -9.44 -22.59
N ILE A 220 -7.95 -10.53 -22.38
CA ILE A 220 -8.64 -10.81 -21.13
C ILE A 220 -8.20 -12.14 -20.56
N VAL A 221 -7.70 -12.12 -19.34
CA VAL A 221 -7.29 -13.31 -18.58
C VAL A 221 -8.49 -13.84 -17.79
N LYS A 222 -9.23 -14.79 -18.40
CA LYS A 222 -10.41 -15.41 -17.78
C LYS A 222 -10.12 -16.73 -17.11
N SER A 223 -9.17 -17.54 -17.65
CA SER A 223 -8.88 -18.86 -17.10
C SER A 223 -8.19 -18.76 -15.74
N GLU A 224 -8.56 -19.65 -14.83
CA GLU A 224 -7.95 -19.72 -13.51
C GLU A 224 -6.45 -20.07 -13.58
N ALA A 225 -6.08 -20.96 -14.49
CA ALA A 225 -4.68 -21.35 -14.69
C ALA A 225 -3.80 -20.14 -15.07
N GLN A 226 -4.25 -19.32 -16.02
CA GLN A 226 -3.51 -18.13 -16.43
C GLN A 226 -3.50 -17.06 -15.32
N ARG A 227 -4.59 -16.89 -14.58
CA ARG A 227 -4.63 -15.99 -13.43
C ARG A 227 -3.67 -16.44 -12.32
N ARG A 228 -3.54 -17.74 -12.09
CA ARG A 228 -2.54 -18.31 -11.17
C ARG A 228 -1.12 -18.07 -11.67
N LEU A 229 -0.88 -18.23 -12.96
CA LEU A 229 0.42 -17.95 -13.59
C LEU A 229 0.82 -16.50 -13.41
N HIS A 230 -0.07 -15.54 -13.69
CA HIS A 230 0.20 -14.12 -13.48
C HIS A 230 0.53 -13.79 -12.02
N LYS A 231 -0.15 -14.42 -11.06
CA LYS A 231 0.20 -14.30 -9.63
C LYS A 231 1.56 -14.93 -9.31
N ALA A 232 1.89 -16.04 -9.95
CA ALA A 232 3.18 -16.71 -9.76
C ALA A 232 4.34 -15.84 -10.25
N PHE A 233 4.19 -15.13 -11.38
CA PHE A 233 5.18 -14.16 -11.85
C PHE A 233 5.41 -13.04 -10.82
N LEU A 234 4.37 -12.46 -10.24
CA LEU A 234 4.53 -11.46 -9.16
C LEU A 234 5.23 -12.03 -7.93
N ARG A 235 5.06 -13.32 -7.68
CA ARG A 235 5.71 -14.04 -6.57
C ARG A 235 6.83 -14.96 -7.06
N TYR A 236 7.60 -14.51 -8.04
CA TYR A 236 8.71 -15.27 -8.65
C TYR A 236 9.67 -15.92 -7.62
N HIS A 237 9.74 -15.36 -6.44
CA HIS A 237 10.58 -15.81 -5.33
C HIS A 237 9.94 -16.95 -4.50
N ASP A 238 8.67 -17.30 -4.74
CA ASP A 238 7.96 -18.37 -4.02
C ASP A 238 8.16 -19.73 -4.73
N PRO A 239 8.87 -20.69 -4.10
CA PRO A 239 9.13 -22.00 -4.70
C PRO A 239 7.87 -22.76 -5.15
N LYS A 240 6.74 -22.52 -4.51
CA LYS A 240 5.46 -23.16 -4.90
C LYS A 240 5.01 -22.79 -6.31
N GLY A 241 5.41 -21.60 -6.80
CA GLY A 241 5.10 -21.15 -8.15
C GLY A 241 6.07 -21.64 -9.22
N TRP A 242 7.26 -22.11 -8.85
CA TRP A 242 8.34 -22.40 -9.81
C TRP A 242 8.04 -23.50 -10.85
N PRO A 243 7.35 -24.61 -10.52
CA PRO A 243 6.98 -25.56 -11.57
C PRO A 243 6.14 -24.95 -12.68
N MET A 244 5.12 -24.18 -12.33
CA MET A 244 4.26 -23.45 -13.28
C MET A 244 5.03 -22.40 -14.07
N LEU A 245 5.96 -21.68 -13.42
CA LEU A 245 6.77 -20.67 -14.08
C LEU A 245 7.77 -21.31 -15.07
N ARG A 246 8.39 -22.46 -14.74
CA ARG A 246 9.26 -23.18 -15.68
C ARG A 246 8.51 -23.58 -16.93
N GLU A 247 7.37 -24.25 -16.77
CA GLU A 247 6.53 -24.66 -17.88
C GLU A 247 6.10 -23.46 -18.77
N ALA A 248 5.73 -22.35 -18.13
CA ALA A 248 5.36 -21.13 -18.85
C ALA A 248 6.54 -20.52 -19.59
N LEU A 249 7.72 -20.42 -18.98
CA LEU A 249 8.92 -19.87 -19.61
C LEU A 249 9.40 -20.74 -20.79
N GLU A 250 9.34 -22.08 -20.66
CA GLU A 250 9.63 -23.00 -21.78
C GLU A 250 8.65 -22.80 -22.92
N ARG A 251 7.34 -22.74 -22.66
CA ARG A 251 6.30 -22.49 -23.66
C ARG A 251 6.47 -21.14 -24.37
N MET A 252 6.96 -20.12 -23.64
CA MET A 252 7.24 -18.78 -24.15
C MET A 252 8.59 -18.70 -24.90
N GLY A 253 9.37 -19.79 -24.98
CA GLY A 253 10.71 -19.79 -25.55
C GLY A 253 11.75 -19.05 -24.73
N ARG A 254 11.53 -18.88 -23.42
CA ARG A 254 12.36 -18.13 -22.50
C ARG A 254 13.04 -19.04 -21.46
N SER A 255 13.49 -20.21 -21.88
CA SER A 255 14.26 -21.15 -21.05
C SER A 255 15.58 -20.54 -20.53
N ASP A 256 16.07 -19.50 -21.19
CA ASP A 256 17.20 -18.68 -20.75
C ASP A 256 17.01 -18.05 -19.35
N LEU A 257 15.77 -17.87 -18.92
CA LEU A 257 15.41 -17.31 -17.61
C LEU A 257 15.31 -18.37 -16.49
N ILE A 258 15.58 -19.65 -16.82
CA ILE A 258 15.58 -20.75 -15.85
C ILE A 258 17.02 -21.09 -15.46
N GLY A 259 17.35 -20.98 -14.18
CA GLY A 259 18.67 -21.28 -13.63
C GLY A 259 19.00 -20.49 -12.38
N SER A 260 20.24 -20.59 -11.92
CA SER A 260 20.70 -19.98 -10.67
C SER A 260 21.52 -18.70 -10.86
N GLY A 261 21.66 -18.22 -12.09
CA GLY A 261 22.38 -17.01 -12.41
C GLY A 261 21.64 -15.72 -12.00
N LYS A 262 22.36 -14.61 -12.02
CA LYS A 262 21.84 -13.30 -11.63
C LYS A 262 20.70 -12.84 -12.55
N ASP A 263 20.81 -13.11 -13.83
CA ASP A 263 19.88 -12.64 -14.86
C ASP A 263 18.71 -13.62 -15.09
N GLN A 264 18.76 -14.81 -14.46
CA GLN A 264 17.70 -15.82 -14.53
C GLN A 264 16.62 -15.54 -13.52
N LEU A 265 15.36 -15.80 -13.86
CA LEU A 265 14.21 -15.46 -13.02
C LEU A 265 14.03 -16.46 -11.86
N ILE A 266 14.05 -17.75 -12.17
CA ILE A 266 13.76 -18.85 -11.24
C ILE A 266 14.78 -19.98 -11.36
N PRO A 267 15.04 -20.76 -10.29
CA PRO A 267 15.97 -21.87 -10.31
C PRO A 267 15.52 -23.04 -11.20
N LEU A 268 16.49 -23.80 -11.68
CA LEU A 268 16.27 -25.05 -12.45
C LEU A 268 15.62 -26.15 -11.57
N HIS A 269 16.05 -26.25 -10.33
CA HIS A 269 15.63 -27.31 -9.43
C HIS A 269 14.65 -26.82 -8.36
N GLN A 270 13.73 -27.71 -7.98
CA GLN A 270 12.84 -27.48 -6.85
C GLN A 270 13.60 -27.72 -5.54
N PRO A 271 13.49 -26.87 -4.53
CA PRO A 271 14.08 -27.13 -3.22
C PRO A 271 13.42 -28.33 -2.56
N ALA A 272 14.19 -29.07 -1.77
CA ALA A 272 13.70 -30.26 -1.05
C ALA A 272 12.54 -29.95 -0.06
N THR A 273 12.47 -28.70 0.39
CA THR A 273 11.37 -28.22 1.24
C THR A 273 10.66 -27.05 0.57
N ASP A 274 9.39 -27.24 0.20
CA ASP A 274 8.53 -26.20 -0.42
C ASP A 274 8.11 -25.10 0.56
N THR A 275 8.90 -24.82 1.58
CA THR A 275 8.54 -23.85 2.61
C THR A 275 9.06 -22.45 2.29
N TYR A 276 8.44 -21.76 1.33
CA TYR A 276 8.49 -20.31 1.35
C TYR A 276 7.71 -19.83 2.59
N GLN A 277 8.42 -19.19 3.51
CA GLN A 277 7.81 -18.47 4.61
C GLN A 277 7.97 -16.98 4.36
N SER A 278 6.85 -16.27 4.30
CA SER A 278 6.86 -14.82 4.25
C SER A 278 7.62 -14.25 5.46
N ALA A 279 8.45 -13.25 5.25
CA ALA A 279 9.14 -12.51 6.31
C ALA A 279 8.19 -11.95 7.40
N ARG A 280 6.90 -11.88 7.10
CA ARG A 280 5.84 -11.48 8.02
C ARG A 280 5.50 -12.55 9.05
N ARG A 281 5.73 -13.82 8.78
CA ARG A 281 5.43 -14.90 9.73
C ARG A 281 6.49 -14.91 10.83
N LYS A 282 6.00 -14.95 12.07
CA LYS A 282 6.69 -14.78 13.33
C LYS A 282 7.72 -15.87 13.50
N ASN A 283 8.44 -16.47 12.93
CA ASN A 283 9.53 -17.44 13.03
C ASN A 283 10.04 -17.84 11.63
N SER A 284 9.79 -17.00 10.62
CA SER A 284 10.26 -17.28 9.29
C SER A 284 11.71 -16.83 9.15
N THR A 285 12.62 -17.69 9.54
CA THR A 285 13.94 -17.68 8.92
C THR A 285 13.74 -18.30 7.55
N PRO A 286 14.05 -17.60 6.43
CA PRO A 286 14.00 -18.23 5.13
C PRO A 286 14.85 -19.49 5.16
N ALA A 287 14.27 -20.64 4.76
CA ALA A 287 15.06 -21.84 4.57
C ALA A 287 16.16 -21.53 3.55
N GLY A 288 17.42 -21.61 3.98
CA GLY A 288 18.57 -21.24 3.13
C GLY A 288 19.23 -19.89 3.42
N SER A 289 18.81 -19.14 4.44
CA SER A 289 19.63 -18.07 4.96
C SER A 289 20.86 -18.69 5.65
N HIS A 290 21.90 -19.00 4.88
CA HIS A 290 23.21 -19.23 5.46
C HIS A 290 23.55 -18.02 6.34
N LYS A 291 24.11 -18.26 7.51
CA LYS A 291 24.70 -17.21 8.35
C LYS A 291 25.69 -16.45 7.48
N VAL A 292 25.29 -15.32 6.97
CA VAL A 292 26.16 -14.43 6.23
C VAL A 292 27.19 -13.91 7.23
N GLY A 293 28.45 -14.14 6.95
CA GLY A 293 29.55 -13.68 7.79
C GLY A 293 29.42 -12.18 8.08
N LYS A 294 29.95 -11.75 9.22
CA LYS A 294 29.82 -10.41 9.83
C LYS A 294 30.18 -9.20 8.93
N ASN A 295 30.56 -9.38 7.67
CA ASN A 295 31.13 -8.32 6.81
C ASN A 295 30.41 -8.07 5.47
N THR A 296 29.23 -8.61 5.24
CA THR A 296 28.46 -8.27 4.03
C THR A 296 27.39 -7.25 4.37
N LYS A 297 27.41 -6.10 3.71
CA LYS A 297 26.30 -5.13 3.72
C LYS A 297 25.05 -5.88 3.26
N THR A 298 24.16 -6.16 4.18
CA THR A 298 22.89 -6.85 3.92
C THR A 298 22.07 -5.95 3.03
N THR A 299 21.88 -6.32 1.77
CA THR A 299 20.89 -5.63 0.93
C THR A 299 19.52 -5.91 1.53
N LEU A 300 18.88 -4.88 2.07
CA LEU A 300 17.53 -4.97 2.64
C LEU A 300 16.57 -5.37 1.53
N ILE A 301 15.94 -6.53 1.67
CA ILE A 301 14.90 -6.97 0.76
C ILE A 301 13.61 -6.29 1.21
N GLN A 302 13.11 -5.38 0.39
CA GLN A 302 11.83 -4.74 0.61
C GLN A 302 10.71 -5.69 0.20
N THR A 303 9.75 -5.90 1.10
CA THR A 303 8.54 -6.65 0.80
C THR A 303 7.34 -5.70 0.74
N GLN A 304 6.42 -5.96 -0.16
CA GLN A 304 5.22 -5.14 -0.38
C GLN A 304 4.34 -5.01 0.88
N HIS A 305 4.58 -5.79 1.90
CA HIS A 305 3.62 -5.94 2.99
C HIS A 305 4.16 -5.70 4.38
N THR A 306 5.46 -5.83 4.58
CA THR A 306 5.95 -5.88 5.95
C THR A 306 6.01 -4.55 6.59
N GLY A 307 6.21 -3.50 5.85
CA GLY A 307 6.31 -2.24 6.53
C GLY A 307 7.12 -2.31 7.83
N LEU A 308 7.79 -3.41 8.14
CA LEU A 308 8.55 -3.62 9.36
C LEU A 308 10.04 -3.67 9.01
N PRO A 309 10.86 -2.88 9.70
CA PRO A 309 12.30 -3.00 9.56
C PRO A 309 12.76 -4.41 9.91
N PRO A 310 13.86 -4.89 9.34
CA PRO A 310 14.50 -6.10 9.81
C PRO A 310 14.78 -5.95 11.31
N ARG A 311 14.66 -7.06 12.06
CA ARG A 311 14.90 -7.05 13.51
C ARG A 311 16.24 -6.42 13.82
N GLY A 312 16.24 -5.51 14.79
CA GLY A 312 17.47 -5.02 15.38
C GLY A 312 18.33 -6.17 15.91
N SER A 313 19.62 -5.97 15.98
CA SER A 313 20.61 -6.96 16.41
C SER A 313 20.41 -7.49 17.84
N ASP A 314 19.50 -6.89 18.62
CA ASP A 314 19.17 -7.24 20.01
C ASP A 314 18.04 -8.27 20.16
N GLY A 315 17.44 -8.74 19.03
CA GLY A 315 16.38 -9.76 19.05
C GLY A 315 15.03 -9.28 19.62
N SER A 316 14.91 -8.03 20.04
CA SER A 316 13.67 -7.49 20.59
C SER A 316 12.66 -7.19 19.48
N LYS A 317 11.42 -7.62 19.68
CA LYS A 317 10.33 -7.40 18.72
C LYS A 317 9.62 -6.10 19.07
N PRO A 318 9.48 -5.17 18.11
CA PRO A 318 8.77 -3.91 18.37
C PRO A 318 7.33 -4.09 18.86
N TRP A 319 6.70 -5.23 18.59
CA TRP A 319 5.32 -5.49 19.04
C TRP A 319 5.18 -6.35 20.28
N ASP A 320 6.22 -7.01 20.77
CA ASP A 320 6.13 -7.67 22.07
C ASP A 320 5.82 -6.61 23.15
N LYS A 321 6.44 -5.42 23.06
CA LYS A 321 6.10 -4.26 23.89
C LYS A 321 4.69 -3.70 23.65
N ARG A 322 4.17 -3.83 22.43
CA ARG A 322 2.81 -3.36 22.09
C ARG A 322 1.73 -4.36 22.52
N GLU A 323 2.03 -5.64 22.47
CA GLU A 323 1.14 -6.70 22.99
C GLU A 323 1.12 -6.71 24.52
N GLU A 324 2.28 -6.52 25.16
CA GLU A 324 2.37 -6.32 26.60
C GLU A 324 1.64 -5.06 27.06
N ALA A 325 1.77 -3.95 26.33
CA ALA A 325 1.03 -2.72 26.60
C ALA A 325 -0.49 -2.89 26.39
N LYS A 326 -0.93 -3.66 25.40
CA LYS A 326 -2.34 -4.01 25.20
C LYS A 326 -2.86 -4.93 26.28
N ALA A 327 -2.11 -5.94 26.66
CA ALA A 327 -2.48 -6.84 27.76
C ALA A 327 -2.56 -6.09 29.09
N ALA A 328 -1.63 -5.18 29.37
CA ALA A 328 -1.64 -4.33 30.56
C ALA A 328 -2.80 -3.32 30.54
N ALA A 329 -3.17 -2.77 29.38
CA ALA A 329 -4.34 -1.90 29.23
C ALA A 329 -5.66 -2.68 29.42
N MET A 330 -5.77 -3.89 28.88
CA MET A 330 -6.92 -4.76 29.10
C MET A 330 -7.05 -5.20 30.58
N ALA A 331 -5.95 -5.49 31.24
CA ALA A 331 -5.95 -5.83 32.66
C ALA A 331 -6.43 -4.65 33.53
N ARG A 332 -5.93 -3.42 33.26
CA ARG A 332 -6.38 -2.20 33.95
C ARG A 332 -7.87 -1.91 33.70
N ASN A 333 -8.37 -2.08 32.48
CA ASN A 333 -9.78 -1.89 32.18
C ASN A 333 -10.67 -2.93 32.88
N LYS A 334 -10.19 -4.17 32.99
CA LYS A 334 -10.91 -5.26 33.68
C LYS A 334 -10.96 -5.00 35.20
N GLN A 335 -9.90 -4.47 35.77
CA GLN A 335 -9.82 -4.09 37.18
C GLN A 335 -10.70 -2.87 37.48
N ALA A 336 -10.68 -1.83 36.63
CA ALA A 336 -11.54 -0.66 36.77
C ALA A 336 -13.04 -1.02 36.61
N ALA A 337 -13.38 -1.98 35.74
CA ALA A 337 -14.75 -2.47 35.63
C ALA A 337 -15.20 -3.25 36.87
N LYS A 338 -14.30 -4.04 37.45
CA LYS A 338 -14.57 -4.75 38.71
C LYS A 338 -14.79 -3.80 39.88
N GLU A 339 -13.94 -2.79 40.01
CA GLU A 339 -14.06 -1.74 41.05
C GLU A 339 -15.37 -0.93 40.90
N ARG A 340 -15.83 -0.65 39.69
CA ARG A 340 -17.14 -0.01 39.43
C ARG A 340 -18.31 -0.90 39.84
N ILE A 341 -18.23 -2.20 39.60
CA ILE A 341 -19.26 -3.17 39.99
C ILE A 341 -19.31 -3.30 41.53
N ASP A 342 -18.17 -3.36 42.18
CA ASP A 342 -18.08 -3.46 43.62
C ASP A 342 -18.54 -2.16 44.33
N ALA A 343 -18.24 -0.99 43.73
CA ALA A 343 -18.74 0.31 44.21
C ALA A 343 -20.29 0.47 43.98
N ALA A 344 -20.83 -0.14 42.95
CA ALA A 344 -22.27 -0.17 42.69
C ALA A 344 -23.02 -1.09 43.68
N LYS A 345 -22.41 -2.22 44.09
CA LYS A 345 -22.98 -3.12 45.09
C LYS A 345 -22.96 -2.57 46.51
N GLY A 346 -22.05 -1.63 46.82
CA GLY A 346 -21.95 -0.99 48.12
C GLY A 346 -22.96 0.16 48.36
N LYS A 347 -23.71 0.57 47.35
CA LYS A 347 -24.74 1.63 47.44
C LYS A 347 -26.15 1.07 47.30
N GLY A 348 -26.51 0.11 48.14
CA GLY A 348 -27.92 -0.26 48.31
C GLY A 348 -28.69 0.85 49.03
N PRO A 349 -29.91 1.25 48.61
CA PRO A 349 -30.71 2.27 49.25
C PRO A 349 -31.06 1.83 50.70
N LYS A 350 -30.72 2.64 51.67
CA LYS A 350 -31.15 2.44 53.05
C LYS A 350 -32.70 2.47 53.09
N PRO A 351 -33.37 1.50 53.78
CA PRO A 351 -34.81 1.48 53.85
C PRO A 351 -35.32 2.71 54.62
N ALA A 352 -36.29 3.42 54.05
CA ALA A 352 -36.94 4.58 54.68
C ALA A 352 -37.66 4.15 55.97
N LYS A 353 -37.34 4.76 57.12
CA LYS A 353 -38.04 4.57 58.36
C LYS A 353 -39.48 5.04 58.23
N ARG A 354 -40.46 4.10 58.27
CA ARG A 354 -41.89 4.43 58.35
C ARG A 354 -42.17 5.11 59.71
N LYS A 355 -42.78 6.30 59.67
CA LYS A 355 -43.35 6.96 60.85
C LYS A 355 -44.61 6.18 61.28
N PRO A 356 -44.84 6.04 62.61
CA PRO A 356 -46.04 5.40 63.10
C PRO A 356 -47.27 6.28 62.82
N VAL A 357 -48.35 5.65 62.34
CA VAL A 357 -49.69 6.24 62.19
C VAL A 357 -50.35 6.22 63.57
N VAL A 358 -50.76 7.38 64.10
CA VAL A 358 -51.60 7.51 65.26
C VAL A 358 -53.05 7.38 64.83
N PRO A 359 -53.84 6.54 65.47
CA PRO A 359 -55.29 6.40 65.11
C PRO A 359 -56.10 7.52 65.70
N ARG A 360 -57.09 7.98 64.93
CA ARG A 360 -58.32 8.61 65.40
C ARG A 360 -59.52 7.81 64.90
#